data_9f6e9ea6cb5ea938bca5151dd95117d1
#
_entry.id   9f6e9ea6cb5ea938bca5151dd95117d1
#
_cell.length_a   1.000
_cell.length_b   1.000
_cell.length_c   1.000
_cell.angle_alpha   90.00
_cell.angle_beta   90.00
_cell.angle_gamma   90.00
#
_symmetry.space_group_name_H-M   'P 1'
#
loop_
_entity.id
_entity.type
_entity.pdbx_description
1 polymer ?
#
loop_
_entity_poly.entity_id
_entity_poly.type
_entity_poly.pdbx_seq_one_letter_code
_entity_poly.pdbx_strand_id
1 'polypeptide(L)'
;LFDGDLSTEAWLAKGPYENPNRDTIAEGAYIQVTLPEAKQIGSVRMTQGQSAANDVFKKAEVQYSVDGQNNWKKAGDLTNAKDQTVNFTTSEKIKAIRIVNKEQTAGWVRLGELDIRASKNATTPITYKVMKTDRWTVAQNTKETSLYDGDDDTYVWYDPDGSANSTNDDV
;
A
#
# COMPACT_ATOMS: atom_id res chain seq x y z
N LEU A 1 -2.30 5.76 5.19
CA LEU A 1 -2.21 5.50 3.73
C LEU A 1 -3.28 6.20 2.90
N PHE A 2 -4.38 6.63 3.46
CA PHE A 2 -5.49 7.26 2.72
C PHE A 2 -6.10 8.41 3.55
N ASP A 3 -5.33 8.96 4.48
CA ASP A 3 -5.77 9.95 5.47
C ASP A 3 -5.40 11.39 5.07
N GLY A 4 -4.54 11.54 4.06
CA GLY A 4 -4.04 12.84 3.60
C GLY A 4 -2.90 13.40 4.47
N ASP A 5 -2.50 12.69 5.53
CA ASP A 5 -1.41 13.09 6.41
C ASP A 5 -0.10 12.43 5.97
N LEU A 6 0.84 13.24 5.50
CA LEU A 6 2.17 12.76 5.08
C LEU A 6 3.08 12.39 6.26
N SER A 7 2.68 12.69 7.49
CA SER A 7 3.42 12.33 8.70
C SER A 7 3.12 10.91 9.20
N THR A 8 2.00 10.34 8.78
CA THR A 8 1.63 8.96 9.10
C THR A 8 2.22 7.98 8.10
N GLU A 9 2.67 6.82 8.55
CA GLU A 9 3.28 5.80 7.69
C GLU A 9 2.83 4.41 8.09
N ALA A 10 2.46 3.60 7.11
CA ALA A 10 2.29 2.16 7.27
C ALA A 10 3.61 1.44 7.01
N TRP A 11 4.04 0.60 7.94
CA TRP A 11 5.29 -0.13 7.84
C TRP A 11 5.05 -1.51 7.25
N LEU A 12 5.79 -1.81 6.20
CA LEU A 12 5.79 -3.10 5.54
C LEU A 12 7.07 -3.83 5.93
N ALA A 13 6.92 -4.97 6.59
CA ALA A 13 8.03 -5.83 7.02
C ALA A 13 7.69 -7.30 6.71
N LYS A 14 8.69 -8.16 6.72
CA LYS A 14 8.53 -9.60 6.56
C LYS A 14 8.79 -10.30 7.89
N GLY A 15 7.75 -10.77 8.55
CA GLY A 15 7.86 -11.58 9.77
C GLY A 15 7.97 -10.79 11.06
N PRO A 16 7.93 -11.49 12.19
CA PRO A 16 7.92 -10.88 13.52
C PRO A 16 9.23 -10.17 13.83
N TYR A 17 9.19 -9.28 14.80
CA TYR A 17 10.33 -8.50 15.27
C TYR A 17 11.58 -9.35 15.57
N GLU A 18 11.39 -10.54 16.05
CA GLU A 18 12.47 -11.47 16.44
C GLU A 18 13.08 -12.26 15.28
N ASN A 19 12.46 -12.18 14.08
CA ASN A 19 13.01 -12.86 12.91
C ASN A 19 14.13 -12.01 12.29
N PRO A 20 15.38 -12.49 12.23
CA PRO A 20 16.49 -11.72 11.67
C PRO A 20 16.35 -11.42 10.17
N ASN A 21 15.41 -12.10 9.47
CA ASN A 21 15.10 -11.86 8.06
C ASN A 21 13.85 -11.02 7.86
N ARG A 22 13.26 -10.48 8.91
CA ARG A 22 12.04 -9.65 8.84
C ARG A 22 12.21 -8.40 7.99
N ASP A 23 13.42 -7.91 7.93
CA ASP A 23 13.79 -6.66 7.28
C ASP A 23 13.99 -6.82 5.77
N THR A 24 13.51 -7.90 5.17
CA THR A 24 13.56 -8.09 3.74
C THR A 24 12.16 -8.22 3.15
N ILE A 25 11.86 -7.45 2.13
CA ILE A 25 10.64 -7.60 1.34
C ILE A 25 11.02 -8.29 0.04
N ALA A 26 10.40 -9.44 -0.21
CA ALA A 26 10.70 -10.25 -1.38
C ALA A 26 10.29 -9.54 -2.68
N GLU A 27 10.98 -9.86 -3.77
CA GLU A 27 10.47 -9.55 -5.10
C GLU A 27 9.12 -10.24 -5.32
N GLY A 28 8.18 -9.53 -5.93
CA GLY A 28 6.82 -10.01 -6.14
C GLY A 28 5.86 -9.75 -4.97
N ALA A 29 6.35 -9.37 -3.79
CA ALA A 29 5.47 -8.91 -2.71
C ALA A 29 4.68 -7.67 -3.16
N TYR A 30 3.44 -7.55 -2.72
CA TYR A 30 2.59 -6.45 -3.14
C TYR A 30 1.65 -5.96 -2.05
N ILE A 31 1.24 -4.72 -2.17
CA ILE A 31 0.05 -4.16 -1.50
C ILE A 31 -1.03 -3.94 -2.56
N GLN A 32 -2.26 -4.32 -2.27
CA GLN A 32 -3.38 -4.24 -3.20
C GLN A 32 -4.55 -3.48 -2.60
N VAL A 33 -5.13 -2.62 -3.41
CA VAL A 33 -6.38 -1.92 -3.12
C VAL A 33 -7.45 -2.45 -4.06
N THR A 34 -8.57 -2.90 -3.50
CA THR A 34 -9.72 -3.35 -4.27
C THR A 34 -10.86 -2.35 -4.10
N LEU A 35 -11.34 -1.84 -5.21
CA LEU A 35 -12.46 -0.90 -5.22
C LEU A 35 -13.77 -1.67 -5.07
N PRO A 36 -14.75 -1.17 -4.30
CA PRO A 36 -16.09 -1.78 -4.20
C PRO A 36 -16.78 -1.88 -5.56
N GLU A 37 -16.55 -0.89 -6.41
CA GLU A 37 -17.02 -0.85 -7.79
C GLU A 37 -15.87 -0.51 -8.73
N ALA A 38 -15.88 -1.08 -9.93
CA ALA A 38 -14.89 -0.74 -10.94
C ALA A 38 -15.05 0.72 -11.41
N LYS A 39 -13.98 1.51 -11.36
CA LYS A 39 -13.96 2.94 -11.69
C LYS A 39 -12.88 3.26 -12.72
N GLN A 40 -13.05 4.34 -13.45
CA GLN A 40 -11.98 4.90 -14.25
C GLN A 40 -11.01 5.66 -13.33
N ILE A 41 -9.76 5.21 -13.28
CA ILE A 41 -8.71 5.80 -12.47
C ILE A 41 -7.85 6.70 -13.35
N GLY A 42 -7.57 7.90 -12.85
CA GLY A 42 -6.71 8.86 -13.53
C GLY A 42 -5.25 8.76 -13.09
N SER A 43 -5.01 8.54 -11.81
CA SER A 43 -3.65 8.42 -11.26
C SER A 43 -3.62 7.71 -9.93
N VAL A 44 -2.43 7.21 -9.60
CA VAL A 44 -2.05 6.76 -8.25
C VAL A 44 -0.82 7.56 -7.84
N ARG A 45 -0.89 8.26 -6.73
CA ARG A 45 0.25 8.88 -6.06
C ARG A 45 0.63 8.02 -4.86
N MET A 46 1.90 7.80 -4.67
CA MET A 46 2.46 7.11 -3.51
C MET A 46 3.53 7.97 -2.87
N THR A 47 3.49 8.09 -1.55
CA THR A 47 4.60 8.60 -0.77
C THR A 47 5.21 7.49 0.08
N GLN A 48 6.51 7.55 0.31
CA GLN A 48 7.24 6.54 1.06
C GLN A 48 8.49 7.11 1.74
N GLY A 49 8.93 6.47 2.82
CA GLY A 49 10.19 6.80 3.49
C GLY A 49 10.28 8.25 3.99
N GLN A 50 9.19 8.84 4.41
CA GLN A 50 9.17 10.23 4.88
C GLN A 50 10.03 10.37 6.14
N SER A 51 9.83 9.48 7.11
CA SER A 51 10.57 9.46 8.37
C SER A 51 11.92 8.73 8.26
N ALA A 52 12.09 7.83 7.29
CA ALA A 52 13.33 7.07 7.06
C ALA A 52 13.61 6.87 5.58
N ALA A 53 14.53 7.64 5.04
CA ALA A 53 14.82 7.71 3.60
C ALA A 53 15.25 6.39 2.93
N ASN A 54 15.70 5.42 3.70
CA ASN A 54 16.12 4.11 3.17
C ASN A 54 15.00 3.07 3.17
N ASP A 55 13.90 3.33 3.88
CA ASP A 55 12.77 2.41 4.03
C ASP A 55 11.76 2.60 2.89
N VAL A 56 12.22 2.31 1.69
CA VAL A 56 11.49 2.55 0.44
C VAL A 56 11.57 1.35 -0.49
N PHE A 57 10.57 1.18 -1.34
CA PHE A 57 10.73 0.35 -2.53
C PHE A 57 11.87 0.91 -3.38
N LYS A 58 12.82 0.07 -3.73
CA LYS A 58 13.90 0.45 -4.66
C LYS A 58 13.40 0.50 -6.09
N LYS A 59 12.59 -0.50 -6.45
CA LYS A 59 11.85 -0.61 -7.70
C LYS A 59 10.49 -1.22 -7.40
N ALA A 60 9.45 -0.63 -7.88
CA ALA A 60 8.11 -1.20 -7.82
C ALA A 60 7.35 -0.91 -9.11
N GLU A 61 6.24 -1.57 -9.28
CA GLU A 61 5.38 -1.43 -10.44
C GLU A 61 3.93 -1.27 -9.97
N VAL A 62 3.27 -0.22 -10.47
CA VAL A 62 1.82 -0.08 -10.31
C VAL A 62 1.16 -0.94 -11.38
N GLN A 63 0.33 -1.87 -10.94
CA GLN A 63 -0.48 -2.71 -11.80
C GLN A 63 -1.96 -2.53 -11.49
N TYR A 64 -2.81 -2.81 -12.46
CA TYR A 64 -4.25 -2.78 -12.31
C TYR A 64 -4.93 -4.00 -12.90
N SER A 65 -6.11 -4.31 -12.39
CA SER A 65 -6.97 -5.38 -12.90
C SER A 65 -8.41 -4.87 -13.03
N VAL A 66 -9.05 -5.25 -14.12
CA VAL A 66 -10.46 -4.92 -14.39
C VAL A 66 -11.43 -5.85 -13.66
N ASP A 67 -11.02 -7.07 -13.34
CA ASP A 67 -11.79 -8.07 -12.60
C ASP A 67 -11.43 -8.13 -11.10
N GLY A 68 -10.30 -7.51 -10.72
CA GLY A 68 -9.81 -7.45 -9.35
C GLY A 68 -9.07 -8.71 -8.88
N GLN A 69 -8.91 -9.71 -9.72
CA GLN A 69 -8.31 -11.00 -9.36
C GLN A 69 -7.20 -11.42 -10.31
N ASN A 70 -7.41 -11.28 -11.61
CA ASN A 70 -6.51 -11.78 -12.64
C ASN A 70 -6.18 -10.67 -13.66
N ASN A 71 -5.47 -11.05 -14.72
CA ASN A 71 -5.20 -10.18 -15.87
C ASN A 71 -4.59 -8.83 -15.49
N TRP A 72 -3.58 -8.88 -14.60
CA TRP A 72 -2.89 -7.70 -14.14
C TRP A 72 -2.11 -7.04 -15.27
N LYS A 73 -2.39 -5.76 -15.49
CA LYS A 73 -1.74 -4.92 -16.49
C LYS A 73 -0.88 -3.87 -15.78
N LYS A 74 0.28 -3.58 -16.34
CA LYS A 74 1.15 -2.52 -15.84
C LYS A 74 0.56 -1.16 -16.18
N ALA A 75 0.53 -0.27 -15.17
CA ALA A 75 0.22 1.14 -15.36
C ALA A 75 1.50 1.99 -15.44
N GLY A 76 2.51 1.67 -14.65
CA GLY A 76 3.78 2.38 -14.65
C GLY A 76 4.76 1.87 -13.61
N ASP A 77 5.96 2.43 -13.61
CA ASP A 77 7.03 2.11 -12.67
C ASP A 77 7.10 3.13 -11.55
N LEU A 78 7.51 2.65 -10.38
CA LEU A 78 7.91 3.44 -9.22
C LEU A 78 9.38 3.17 -8.91
N THR A 79 10.06 4.21 -8.49
CA THR A 79 11.47 4.18 -8.10
C THR A 79 11.60 4.33 -6.58
N ASN A 80 12.81 4.60 -6.11
CA ASN A 80 13.06 4.92 -4.70
C ASN A 80 12.73 6.38 -4.30
N ALA A 81 12.12 7.16 -5.18
CA ALA A 81 11.73 8.52 -4.85
C ALA A 81 10.63 8.53 -3.77
N LYS A 82 10.66 9.55 -2.91
CA LYS A 82 9.74 9.66 -1.76
C LYS A 82 8.30 9.99 -2.15
N ASP A 83 8.10 10.64 -3.26
CA ASP A 83 6.79 11.07 -3.76
C ASP A 83 6.74 10.85 -5.27
N GLN A 84 5.79 10.04 -5.70
CA GLN A 84 5.68 9.65 -7.09
C GLN A 84 4.22 9.50 -7.51
N THR A 85 3.95 9.83 -8.76
CA THR A 85 2.62 9.67 -9.35
C THR A 85 2.71 8.87 -10.65
N VAL A 86 1.90 7.83 -10.75
CA VAL A 86 1.67 7.09 -11.99
C VAL A 86 0.32 7.48 -12.56
N ASN A 87 0.32 7.99 -13.78
CA ASN A 87 -0.90 8.34 -14.52
C ASN A 87 -1.38 7.14 -15.34
N PHE A 88 -2.67 6.90 -15.32
CA PHE A 88 -3.30 5.84 -16.09
C PHE A 88 -3.72 6.36 -17.46
N THR A 89 -3.34 5.66 -18.51
CA THR A 89 -3.71 6.00 -19.91
C THR A 89 -4.87 5.15 -20.42
N THR A 90 -5.37 4.20 -19.60
CA THR A 90 -6.48 3.34 -19.98
C THR A 90 -7.83 4.00 -19.76
N SER A 91 -8.79 3.70 -20.63
CA SER A 91 -10.23 4.03 -20.42
C SER A 91 -11.00 2.92 -19.71
N GLU A 92 -10.34 1.79 -19.39
CA GLU A 92 -10.99 0.67 -18.71
C GLU A 92 -11.42 1.06 -17.29
N LYS A 93 -12.50 0.46 -16.83
CA LYS A 93 -12.89 0.54 -15.42
C LYS A 93 -12.05 -0.45 -14.63
N ILE A 94 -11.34 0.04 -13.66
CA ILE A 94 -10.39 -0.69 -12.83
C ILE A 94 -11.10 -1.16 -11.56
N LYS A 95 -10.97 -2.44 -11.24
CA LYS A 95 -11.54 -3.04 -10.03
C LYS A 95 -10.51 -3.14 -8.91
N ALA A 96 -9.23 -3.33 -9.24
CA ALA A 96 -8.16 -3.36 -8.26
C ALA A 96 -6.85 -2.76 -8.80
N ILE A 97 -6.07 -2.22 -7.90
CA ILE A 97 -4.74 -1.68 -8.14
C ILE A 97 -3.79 -2.35 -7.14
N ARG A 98 -2.58 -2.67 -7.57
CA ARG A 98 -1.54 -3.14 -6.67
C ARG A 98 -0.20 -2.48 -6.98
N ILE A 99 0.60 -2.32 -5.93
CA ILE A 99 2.00 -1.93 -6.03
C ILE A 99 2.82 -3.18 -5.76
N VAL A 100 3.57 -3.62 -6.75
CA VAL A 100 4.36 -4.86 -6.72
C VAL A 100 5.82 -4.51 -6.58
N ASN A 101 6.48 -5.05 -5.55
CA ASN A 101 7.92 -4.94 -5.40
C ASN A 101 8.64 -5.69 -6.52
N LYS A 102 9.55 -5.05 -7.22
CA LYS A 102 10.29 -5.60 -8.38
C LYS A 102 11.75 -5.90 -8.07
N GLU A 103 12.16 -5.68 -6.84
CA GLU A 103 13.52 -5.96 -6.39
C GLU A 103 13.49 -6.28 -4.90
N GLN A 104 14.10 -7.38 -4.48
CA GLN A 104 14.20 -7.68 -3.05
C GLN A 104 14.81 -6.49 -2.32
N THR A 105 14.11 -5.94 -1.33
CA THR A 105 14.62 -4.87 -0.50
C THR A 105 15.24 -5.45 0.77
N ALA A 106 16.42 -4.96 1.13
CA ALA A 106 16.94 -5.12 2.49
C ALA A 106 16.41 -3.94 3.30
N GLY A 107 15.63 -4.22 4.33
CA GLY A 107 14.99 -3.21 5.16
C GLY A 107 13.47 -3.16 4.97
N TRP A 108 12.84 -2.33 5.76
CA TRP A 108 11.42 -2.09 5.74
C TRP A 108 11.04 -1.18 4.57
N VAL A 109 9.75 -1.13 4.28
CA VAL A 109 9.18 -0.08 3.45
C VAL A 109 8.14 0.66 4.28
N ARG A 110 8.26 1.97 4.33
CA ARG A 110 7.31 2.86 5.00
C ARG A 110 6.52 3.61 3.95
N LEU A 111 5.23 3.29 3.86
CA LEU A 111 4.30 3.97 2.97
C LEU A 111 3.58 5.06 3.77
N GLY A 112 3.68 6.30 3.33
CA GLY A 112 2.92 7.43 3.89
C GLY A 112 1.54 7.47 3.27
N GLU A 113 1.43 7.93 2.04
CA GLU A 113 0.16 8.07 1.34
C GLU A 113 0.06 7.19 0.10
N LEU A 114 -1.14 6.67 -0.14
CA LEU A 114 -1.56 6.06 -1.38
C LEU A 114 -2.84 6.73 -1.87
N ASP A 115 -2.68 7.81 -2.65
CA ASP A 115 -3.78 8.61 -3.16
C ASP A 115 -4.20 8.10 -4.54
N ILE A 116 -5.38 7.50 -4.62
CA ILE A 116 -5.96 6.99 -5.86
C ILE A 116 -7.01 7.97 -6.36
N ARG A 117 -6.73 8.61 -7.47
CA ARG A 117 -7.61 9.64 -8.06
C ARG A 117 -8.39 9.08 -9.23
N ALA A 118 -9.69 9.31 -9.18
CA ALA A 118 -10.55 9.05 -10.33
C ALA A 118 -10.11 9.88 -11.54
N SER A 119 -10.39 9.37 -12.73
CA SER A 119 -10.30 10.16 -13.95
C SER A 119 -11.15 11.44 -13.81
N LYS A 120 -10.73 12.54 -14.41
CA LYS A 120 -11.42 13.84 -14.35
C LYS A 120 -12.92 13.79 -14.70
N ASN A 121 -13.35 12.73 -15.37
CA ASN A 121 -14.75 12.51 -15.75
C ASN A 121 -15.53 11.65 -14.75
N ALA A 122 -14.93 11.23 -13.63
CA ALA A 122 -15.59 10.42 -12.62
C ALA A 122 -16.34 11.31 -11.61
N THR A 123 -17.63 11.08 -11.46
CA THR A 123 -18.51 11.87 -10.58
C THR A 123 -18.74 11.29 -9.19
N THR A 124 -18.11 10.15 -8.87
CA THR A 124 -18.36 9.41 -7.63
C THR A 124 -17.09 9.25 -6.81
N PRO A 125 -17.11 9.48 -5.49
CA PRO A 125 -15.98 9.24 -4.61
C PRO A 125 -15.47 7.79 -4.70
N ILE A 126 -14.18 7.60 -4.49
CA ILE A 126 -13.55 6.28 -4.45
C ILE A 126 -13.54 5.82 -2.98
N THR A 127 -14.07 4.64 -2.72
CA THR A 127 -13.93 3.95 -1.44
C THR A 127 -13.04 2.73 -1.61
N TYR A 128 -12.34 2.30 -0.56
CA TYR A 128 -11.27 1.31 -0.65
C TYR A 128 -11.54 0.08 0.20
N LYS A 129 -11.04 -1.05 -0.26
CA LYS A 129 -10.76 -2.22 0.57
C LYS A 129 -9.31 -2.63 0.33
N VAL A 130 -8.51 -2.57 1.37
CA VAL A 130 -7.10 -2.97 1.28
C VAL A 130 -7.01 -4.49 1.37
N MET A 131 -6.23 -5.09 0.46
CA MET A 131 -5.81 -6.48 0.51
C MET A 131 -4.29 -6.54 0.43
N LYS A 132 -3.72 -7.44 1.16
CA LYS A 132 -2.26 -7.59 1.34
C LYS A 132 -1.84 -9.00 0.98
N THR A 133 -0.59 -9.18 0.62
CA THR A 133 0.02 -10.50 0.43
C THR A 133 -0.07 -11.32 1.73
N ASP A 134 -0.16 -12.63 1.58
CA ASP A 134 -0.30 -13.57 2.68
C ASP A 134 0.58 -13.24 3.89
N ARG A 135 0.00 -13.37 5.06
CA ARG A 135 0.57 -13.25 6.39
C ARG A 135 0.63 -11.86 7.02
N TRP A 136 0.09 -10.84 6.40
CA TRP A 136 -0.05 -9.57 7.09
C TRP A 136 -1.40 -9.50 7.78
N THR A 137 -1.40 -9.50 9.08
CA THR A 137 -2.59 -9.28 9.89
C THR A 137 -2.59 -7.86 10.44
N VAL A 138 -3.77 -7.33 10.67
CA VAL A 138 -3.92 -6.06 11.39
C VAL A 138 -3.56 -6.34 12.85
N ALA A 139 -2.58 -5.62 13.38
CA ALA A 139 -2.15 -5.76 14.76
C ALA A 139 -3.27 -5.40 15.76
N GLN A 140 -3.14 -5.88 16.98
CA GLN A 140 -4.12 -5.61 18.03
C GLN A 140 -4.39 -4.11 18.19
N ASN A 141 -5.67 -3.78 18.41
CA ASN A 141 -6.17 -2.43 18.61
C ASN A 141 -6.15 -1.49 17.39
N THR A 142 -5.78 -1.96 16.21
CA THR A 142 -5.92 -1.22 14.97
C THR A 142 -6.98 -1.85 14.07
N LYS A 143 -7.59 -1.07 13.17
CA LYS A 143 -8.61 -1.55 12.23
C LYS A 143 -8.24 -1.13 10.83
N GLU A 144 -8.49 -1.99 9.85
CA GLU A 144 -8.26 -1.61 8.43
C GLU A 144 -9.04 -0.36 8.03
N THR A 145 -10.17 -0.08 8.69
CA THR A 145 -10.96 1.14 8.48
C THR A 145 -10.22 2.41 8.88
N SER A 146 -9.24 2.34 9.77
CA SER A 146 -8.41 3.48 10.16
C SER A 146 -7.57 4.05 9.00
N LEU A 147 -7.46 3.34 7.90
CA LEU A 147 -6.79 3.84 6.68
C LEU A 147 -7.64 4.85 5.89
N TYR A 148 -8.93 4.97 6.21
CA TYR A 148 -9.87 5.79 5.43
C TYR A 148 -11.05 6.29 6.24
N ASP A 149 -10.93 6.36 7.57
CA ASP A 149 -12.00 6.84 8.47
C ASP A 149 -12.01 8.36 8.62
N GLY A 150 -11.00 9.04 8.10
CA GLY A 150 -10.87 10.49 8.18
C GLY A 150 -10.40 11.00 9.55
N ASP A 151 -9.87 10.11 10.38
CA ASP A 151 -9.32 10.43 11.68
C ASP A 151 -7.80 10.29 11.65
N ASP A 152 -7.08 11.39 11.74
CA ASP A 152 -5.63 11.45 11.64
C ASP A 152 -4.91 10.85 12.88
N ASP A 153 -5.65 10.60 13.96
CA ASP A 153 -5.13 9.96 15.17
C ASP A 153 -5.22 8.43 15.12
N THR A 154 -5.82 7.87 14.07
CA THR A 154 -5.92 6.44 13.89
C THR A 154 -4.83 5.92 12.93
N TYR A 155 -4.37 4.72 13.18
CA TYR A 155 -3.36 4.06 12.36
C TYR A 155 -3.65 2.58 12.21
N VAL A 156 -3.07 1.98 11.18
CA VAL A 156 -3.11 0.52 11.00
C VAL A 156 -1.70 -0.03 11.08
N TRP A 157 -1.55 -0.98 11.97
CA TRP A 157 -0.34 -1.76 12.08
C TRP A 157 -0.57 -3.12 11.45
N TYR A 158 0.22 -3.47 10.47
CA TYR A 158 0.18 -4.78 9.84
C TYR A 158 1.27 -5.68 10.41
N ASP A 159 0.84 -6.74 11.07
CA ASP A 159 1.72 -7.81 11.53
C ASP A 159 1.84 -8.86 10.42
N PRO A 160 3.05 -9.11 9.89
CA PRO A 160 3.23 -9.99 8.76
C PRO A 160 3.10 -11.48 9.07
N ASP A 161 3.07 -11.89 10.32
CA ASP A 161 2.99 -13.31 10.70
C ASP A 161 1.75 -13.70 11.50
N GLY A 162 0.90 -12.73 11.83
CA GLY A 162 -0.30 -13.00 12.62
C GLY A 162 -0.03 -13.29 14.09
N SER A 163 1.17 -13.11 14.55
CA SER A 163 1.56 -13.33 15.94
C SER A 163 1.22 -12.15 16.85
N ALA A 164 0.21 -11.36 16.51
CA ALA A 164 -0.21 -10.14 17.23
C ALA A 164 -0.40 -10.34 18.75
N ASN A 165 0.62 -10.82 19.40
CA ASN A 165 0.67 -11.08 20.82
C ASN A 165 1.87 -10.42 21.50
N SER A 166 2.51 -9.46 20.88
CA SER A 166 3.51 -8.70 21.57
C SER A 166 2.84 -7.55 22.32
N THR A 167 2.74 -7.74 23.60
CA THR A 167 2.40 -6.69 24.56
C THR A 167 3.54 -5.67 24.74
N ASN A 168 4.54 -5.68 23.84
CA ASN A 168 5.78 -4.92 23.98
C ASN A 168 6.18 -4.12 22.72
N ASP A 169 5.31 -3.96 21.73
CA ASP A 169 5.61 -3.13 20.56
C ASP A 169 5.22 -1.66 20.78
N ASP A 170 5.07 -1.26 22.04
CA ASP A 170 5.02 0.14 22.44
C ASP A 170 6.45 0.69 22.44
N VAL A 171 6.92 1.24 21.33
CA VAL A 171 7.75 2.46 21.28
C VAL A 171 7.86 2.95 19.85
#